data_ecd2d441dfe70f67852de2dbedae1412
#
_entry.id   ecd2d441dfe70f67852de2dbedae1412
#
_cell.length_a   1.000
_cell.length_b   1.000
_cell.length_c   1.000
_cell.angle_alpha   90.00
_cell.angle_beta   90.00
_cell.angle_gamma   90.00
#
_symmetry.space_group_name_H-M   'P 1'
#
loop_
_entity.id
_entity.type
_entity.pdbx_description
1 polymer ?
#
loop_
_entity_poly.entity_id
_entity_poly.type
_entity_poly.pdbx_seq_one_letter_code
_entity_poly.pdbx_strand_id
1 'polypeptide(L)'
;MAGFQAVQALTGSRSLFQDTVSRVVPLVQTGGELIVVAGVAHRHWIAEQLDELGVTARILLEPEGRGSAAAMAAAAIRIHALDPDGIAAFVASDHHIPDHAAFRAAMIQAVDGARDGRIVTLGVRPTSPSDAYGYIKPAGRGLSAVEAFVEKPDVPTAARHIENGYLWNSGNFIAAARTLIAEMQTLAPEVERAVRAAVPTDPGVFRQTLTEAFLAAPDISIDYAVMEKTRLASVLEVDFAWSDLGAWDAIFAAGTGNSGDHVLEDSSNCLIRAAEGTLVAAVGVSNLAIIVEADAVLVCDLARAQAVKALVGTLRSHAPRHLDFPTASPEALAPGGRRFGDWLRLRALPTWSTLGQTGNGLFVEALSLDGRDTGRPHRARVQARQIFVYAEAGRLGWIGPWQRIVSTALARIQTDYLRDDGLSRTLISASGAALDDTPRLYDQAFVLLALATAQAAGHEDAALEDTAVRLREALLRQALPNGGFAEAGAHPYQANAHMHLLEACLAWESAGGDPGWSTLADDLVALALDAFIDPDGGFLREFFRADWTPAEGDDGTLVEPGHQFEWAWLLTRYGQGRGDARALAAASGLYAAGRRGVADRPEIVIDALNA
;
A
#
# COMPACT_ATOMS: atom_id res chain seq x y z
N MET A 1 -3.23 8.84 -15.78
CA MET A 1 -3.67 10.15 -15.29
C MET A 1 -4.99 10.08 -14.53
N ALA A 2 -6.07 9.45 -15.03
CA ALA A 2 -7.33 9.38 -14.27
C ALA A 2 -7.18 8.70 -12.90
N GLY A 3 -6.43 7.59 -12.81
CA GLY A 3 -6.19 6.92 -11.53
C GLY A 3 -5.31 7.70 -10.54
N PHE A 4 -4.50 8.64 -11.01
CA PHE A 4 -3.66 9.50 -10.16
C PHE A 4 -4.46 10.65 -9.53
N GLN A 5 -5.44 11.21 -10.23
CA GLN A 5 -6.30 12.26 -9.68
C GLN A 5 -7.11 11.77 -8.48
N ALA A 6 -7.61 10.54 -8.51
CA ALA A 6 -8.43 10.00 -7.44
C ALA A 6 -7.70 10.00 -6.08
N VAL A 7 -6.39 9.73 -6.06
CA VAL A 7 -5.61 9.63 -4.82
C VAL A 7 -4.91 10.93 -4.41
N GLN A 8 -5.13 12.04 -5.13
CA GLN A 8 -4.58 13.36 -4.79
C GLN A 8 -5.61 14.27 -4.12
N ALA A 9 -5.12 15.12 -3.21
CA ALA A 9 -5.93 16.16 -2.56
C ALA A 9 -6.07 17.38 -3.48
N LEU A 10 -7.02 17.34 -4.43
CA LEU A 10 -7.24 18.40 -5.39
C LEU A 10 -8.18 19.52 -4.89
N THR A 11 -9.10 19.17 -3.99
CA THR A 11 -10.19 20.08 -3.57
C THR A 11 -10.18 20.39 -2.06
N GLY A 12 -9.19 19.89 -1.32
CA GLY A 12 -9.11 20.07 0.14
C GLY A 12 -7.95 19.32 0.74
N SER A 13 -8.07 18.92 2.00
CA SER A 13 -7.07 18.12 2.72
C SER A 13 -7.17 16.60 2.45
N ARG A 14 -8.23 16.16 1.78
CA ARG A 14 -8.48 14.76 1.41
C ARG A 14 -8.34 14.56 -0.08
N SER A 15 -7.98 13.34 -0.49
CA SER A 15 -8.05 12.96 -1.89
C SER A 15 -9.50 12.83 -2.36
N LEU A 16 -9.74 12.87 -3.67
CA LEU A 16 -11.08 12.65 -4.24
C LEU A 16 -11.61 11.25 -3.88
N PHE A 17 -10.73 10.24 -3.82
CA PHE A 17 -11.07 8.90 -3.36
C PHE A 17 -11.53 8.92 -1.90
N GLN A 18 -10.79 9.57 -1.01
CA GLN A 18 -11.18 9.70 0.41
C GLN A 18 -12.49 10.46 0.58
N ASP A 19 -12.72 11.52 -0.20
CA ASP A 19 -13.99 12.25 -0.21
C ASP A 19 -15.14 11.36 -0.69
N THR A 20 -14.93 10.58 -1.76
CA THR A 20 -15.93 9.62 -2.26
C THR A 20 -16.23 8.55 -1.22
N VAL A 21 -15.21 7.93 -0.61
CA VAL A 21 -15.40 6.95 0.45
C VAL A 21 -16.18 7.54 1.62
N SER A 22 -15.78 8.72 2.11
CA SER A 22 -16.47 9.42 3.22
C SER A 22 -17.93 9.76 2.88
N ARG A 23 -18.22 10.03 1.61
CA ARG A 23 -19.57 10.32 1.11
C ARG A 23 -20.47 9.08 1.13
N VAL A 24 -19.94 7.89 0.77
CA VAL A 24 -20.72 6.66 0.59
C VAL A 24 -20.73 5.73 1.81
N VAL A 25 -19.72 5.76 2.68
CA VAL A 25 -19.66 4.91 3.89
C VAL A 25 -20.94 4.93 4.73
N PRO A 26 -21.61 6.08 4.97
CA PRO A 26 -22.87 6.08 5.71
C PRO A 26 -24.01 5.27 5.06
N LEU A 27 -23.97 5.01 3.75
CA LEU A 27 -24.95 4.19 3.03
C LEU A 27 -24.80 2.69 3.32
N VAL A 28 -23.57 2.24 3.64
CA VAL A 28 -23.26 0.81 3.88
C VAL A 28 -23.23 0.43 5.36
N GLN A 29 -23.28 1.39 6.30
CA GLN A 29 -23.22 1.15 7.75
C GLN A 29 -24.40 0.32 8.29
N THR A 30 -25.47 0.15 7.55
CA THR A 30 -26.65 -0.63 7.93
C THR A 30 -26.63 -2.09 7.47
N GLY A 31 -25.43 -2.65 7.24
CA GLY A 31 -25.24 -4.06 6.88
C GLY A 31 -24.81 -4.29 5.42
N GLY A 32 -24.50 -3.21 4.67
CA GLY A 32 -23.88 -3.31 3.35
C GLY A 32 -22.35 -3.44 3.42
N GLU A 33 -21.71 -3.68 2.29
CA GLU A 33 -20.25 -3.69 2.14
C GLU A 33 -19.79 -2.58 1.19
N LEU A 34 -18.62 -2.00 1.48
CA LEU A 34 -17.89 -1.15 0.55
C LEU A 34 -16.97 -2.03 -0.30
N ILE A 35 -17.10 -1.92 -1.62
CA ILE A 35 -16.23 -2.61 -2.59
C ILE A 35 -15.48 -1.58 -3.40
N VAL A 36 -14.15 -1.69 -3.45
CA VAL A 36 -13.29 -0.86 -4.30
C VAL A 36 -12.75 -1.73 -5.42
N VAL A 37 -12.99 -1.32 -6.67
CA VAL A 37 -12.38 -1.95 -7.86
C VAL A 37 -11.33 -1.02 -8.42
N ALA A 38 -10.11 -1.50 -8.57
CA ALA A 38 -9.00 -0.68 -9.03
C ALA A 38 -7.88 -1.49 -9.65
N GLY A 39 -7.05 -0.86 -10.47
CA GLY A 39 -5.85 -1.50 -11.01
C GLY A 39 -4.84 -1.86 -9.92
N VAL A 40 -4.16 -3.01 -10.10
CA VAL A 40 -3.14 -3.53 -9.18
C VAL A 40 -2.06 -2.50 -8.82
N ALA A 41 -1.75 -1.58 -9.73
CA ALA A 41 -0.78 -0.50 -9.51
C ALA A 41 -1.20 0.50 -8.41
N HIS A 42 -2.49 0.62 -8.11
CA HIS A 42 -3.03 1.58 -7.13
C HIS A 42 -3.28 0.99 -5.75
N ARG A 43 -3.05 -0.32 -5.57
CA ARG A 43 -3.42 -1.07 -4.35
C ARG A 43 -2.91 -0.46 -3.05
N HIS A 44 -1.68 0.09 -3.07
CA HIS A 44 -1.04 0.63 -1.86
C HIS A 44 -1.70 1.93 -1.41
N TRP A 45 -1.91 2.88 -2.35
CA TRP A 45 -2.59 4.15 -2.04
C TRP A 45 -4.03 3.96 -1.57
N ILE A 46 -4.75 3.02 -2.21
CA ILE A 46 -6.12 2.70 -1.81
C ILE A 46 -6.14 2.12 -0.40
N ALA A 47 -5.27 1.15 -0.09
CA ALA A 47 -5.18 0.56 1.23
C ALA A 47 -4.81 1.60 2.30
N GLU A 48 -3.78 2.42 2.04
CA GLU A 48 -3.32 3.49 2.93
C GLU A 48 -4.44 4.50 3.20
N GLN A 49 -5.11 4.99 2.16
CA GLN A 49 -6.16 5.99 2.31
C GLN A 49 -7.43 5.45 2.98
N LEU A 50 -7.76 4.16 2.80
CA LEU A 50 -8.82 3.51 3.57
C LEU A 50 -8.44 3.38 5.05
N ASP A 51 -7.19 3.01 5.33
CA ASP A 51 -6.67 2.90 6.70
C ASP A 51 -6.65 4.28 7.39
N GLU A 52 -6.25 5.36 6.70
CA GLU A 52 -6.33 6.74 7.20
C GLU A 52 -7.76 7.16 7.59
N LEU A 53 -8.75 6.68 6.86
CA LEU A 53 -10.17 6.93 7.15
C LEU A 53 -10.75 5.99 8.23
N GLY A 54 -10.01 4.94 8.62
CA GLY A 54 -10.53 3.89 9.50
C GLY A 54 -11.66 3.07 8.86
N VAL A 55 -11.65 2.93 7.53
CA VAL A 55 -12.72 2.27 6.76
C VAL A 55 -12.27 0.92 6.27
N THR A 56 -13.06 -0.11 6.54
CA THR A 56 -12.86 -1.45 5.97
C THR A 56 -13.60 -1.55 4.64
N ALA A 57 -12.89 -1.97 3.59
CA ALA A 57 -13.45 -2.21 2.27
C ALA A 57 -12.94 -3.53 1.68
N ARG A 58 -13.74 -4.15 0.85
CA ARG A 58 -13.31 -5.24 -0.02
C ARG A 58 -12.63 -4.65 -1.25
N ILE A 59 -11.44 -5.09 -1.58
CA ILE A 59 -10.67 -4.58 -2.72
C ILE A 59 -10.56 -5.67 -3.78
N LEU A 60 -11.07 -5.38 -4.99
CA LEU A 60 -10.90 -6.20 -6.19
C LEU A 60 -9.88 -5.50 -7.09
N LEU A 61 -8.76 -6.18 -7.36
CA LEU A 61 -7.67 -5.61 -8.14
C LEU A 61 -7.71 -6.12 -9.58
N GLU A 62 -7.83 -5.22 -10.52
CA GLU A 62 -7.71 -5.49 -11.95
C GLU A 62 -6.23 -5.66 -12.30
N PRO A 63 -5.82 -6.76 -12.97
CA PRO A 63 -4.45 -6.91 -13.45
C PRO A 63 -4.09 -5.82 -14.48
N GLU A 64 -5.06 -5.42 -15.29
CA GLU A 64 -5.00 -4.30 -16.24
C GLU A 64 -6.40 -3.69 -16.39
N GLY A 65 -6.52 -2.38 -16.51
CA GLY A 65 -7.81 -1.71 -16.70
C GLY A 65 -8.51 -2.13 -18.01
N ARG A 66 -9.81 -2.45 -17.94
CA ARG A 66 -10.66 -2.86 -19.07
C ARG A 66 -11.95 -2.02 -19.16
N GLY A 67 -11.85 -0.75 -18.74
CA GLY A 67 -12.98 0.18 -18.75
C GLY A 67 -14.03 -0.10 -17.66
N SER A 68 -15.01 0.80 -17.55
CA SER A 68 -15.98 0.76 -16.45
C SER A 68 -16.95 -0.43 -16.53
N ALA A 69 -17.21 -0.99 -17.73
CA ALA A 69 -18.08 -2.17 -17.85
C ALA A 69 -17.50 -3.38 -17.13
N ALA A 70 -16.20 -3.66 -17.29
CA ALA A 70 -15.54 -4.80 -16.66
C ALA A 70 -15.44 -4.60 -15.12
N ALA A 71 -15.11 -3.39 -14.67
CA ALA A 71 -15.05 -3.06 -13.25
C ALA A 71 -16.42 -3.24 -12.56
N MET A 72 -17.49 -2.70 -13.17
CA MET A 72 -18.85 -2.82 -12.64
C MET A 72 -19.35 -4.27 -12.69
N ALA A 73 -18.99 -5.05 -13.72
CA ALA A 73 -19.29 -6.49 -13.78
C ALA A 73 -18.64 -7.25 -12.61
N ALA A 74 -17.36 -6.98 -12.32
CA ALA A 74 -16.64 -7.64 -11.23
C ALA A 74 -17.30 -7.36 -9.88
N ALA A 75 -17.64 -6.10 -9.61
CA ALA A 75 -18.37 -5.72 -8.40
C ALA A 75 -19.77 -6.34 -8.34
N ALA A 76 -20.55 -6.31 -9.43
CA ALA A 76 -21.88 -6.91 -9.47
C ALA A 76 -21.85 -8.43 -9.23
N ILE A 77 -20.92 -9.16 -9.85
CA ILE A 77 -20.76 -10.61 -9.66
C ILE A 77 -20.40 -10.89 -8.19
N ARG A 78 -19.52 -10.10 -7.60
CA ARG A 78 -19.14 -10.23 -6.19
C ARG A 78 -20.33 -9.96 -5.26
N ILE A 79 -21.08 -8.88 -5.49
CA ILE A 79 -22.27 -8.53 -4.69
C ILE A 79 -23.31 -9.65 -4.79
N HIS A 80 -23.61 -10.13 -5.99
CA HIS A 80 -24.58 -11.21 -6.20
C HIS A 80 -24.18 -12.52 -5.49
N ALA A 81 -22.88 -12.81 -5.41
CA ALA A 81 -22.36 -13.96 -4.67
C ALA A 81 -22.51 -13.82 -3.14
N LEU A 82 -22.46 -12.59 -2.62
CA LEU A 82 -22.65 -12.29 -1.20
C LEU A 82 -24.14 -12.19 -0.84
N ASP A 83 -24.91 -11.51 -1.67
CA ASP A 83 -26.35 -11.30 -1.54
C ASP A 83 -27.01 -11.35 -2.94
N PRO A 84 -27.77 -12.39 -3.29
CA PRO A 84 -28.45 -12.50 -4.57
C PRO A 84 -29.45 -11.37 -4.86
N ASP A 85 -29.99 -10.73 -3.83
CA ASP A 85 -30.91 -9.60 -3.93
C ASP A 85 -30.22 -8.24 -3.69
N GLY A 86 -28.89 -8.26 -3.55
CA GLY A 86 -28.06 -7.09 -3.26
C GLY A 86 -28.23 -5.98 -4.30
N ILE A 87 -28.41 -4.75 -3.81
CA ILE A 87 -28.43 -3.54 -4.63
C ILE A 87 -27.06 -2.89 -4.58
N ALA A 88 -26.48 -2.66 -5.76
CA ALA A 88 -25.21 -2.02 -5.94
C ALA A 88 -25.38 -0.53 -6.26
N ALA A 89 -24.57 0.30 -5.61
CA ALA A 89 -24.36 1.68 -5.96
C ALA A 89 -22.94 1.82 -6.52
N PHE A 90 -22.81 2.07 -7.81
CA PHE A 90 -21.54 2.26 -8.49
C PHE A 90 -21.24 3.75 -8.55
N VAL A 91 -20.12 4.17 -7.96
CA VAL A 91 -19.72 5.56 -7.90
C VAL A 91 -18.28 5.72 -8.40
N ALA A 92 -18.05 6.80 -9.16
CA ALA A 92 -16.69 7.14 -9.57
C ALA A 92 -15.90 7.67 -8.37
N SER A 93 -14.62 7.28 -8.29
CA SER A 93 -13.74 7.61 -7.17
C SER A 93 -13.12 9.00 -7.23
N ASP A 94 -13.29 9.71 -8.34
CA ASP A 94 -12.64 10.98 -8.68
C ASP A 94 -13.63 12.13 -8.93
N HIS A 95 -14.91 11.94 -8.66
CA HIS A 95 -15.92 12.99 -8.82
C HIS A 95 -15.98 13.92 -7.60
N HIS A 96 -16.00 15.21 -7.88
CA HIS A 96 -16.23 16.23 -6.88
C HIS A 96 -17.73 16.49 -6.70
N ILE A 97 -18.25 16.17 -5.52
CA ILE A 97 -19.65 16.39 -5.12
C ILE A 97 -19.63 16.92 -3.68
N PRO A 98 -19.65 18.24 -3.49
CA PRO A 98 -19.47 18.84 -2.16
C PRO A 98 -20.66 18.60 -1.21
N ASP A 99 -21.89 18.48 -1.73
CA ASP A 99 -23.07 18.17 -0.91
C ASP A 99 -23.26 16.66 -0.74
N HIS A 100 -22.52 16.09 0.22
CA HIS A 100 -22.61 14.67 0.57
C HIS A 100 -24.00 14.24 1.05
N ALA A 101 -24.76 15.15 1.68
CA ALA A 101 -26.08 14.81 2.21
C ALA A 101 -27.11 14.69 1.07
N ALA A 102 -27.15 15.67 0.15
CA ALA A 102 -28.02 15.62 -1.02
C ALA A 102 -27.67 14.42 -1.92
N PHE A 103 -26.38 14.11 -2.10
CA PHE A 103 -25.96 12.93 -2.85
C PHE A 103 -26.51 11.64 -2.22
N ARG A 104 -26.35 11.44 -0.90
CA ARG A 104 -26.87 10.24 -0.21
C ARG A 104 -28.39 10.14 -0.30
N ALA A 105 -29.10 11.26 -0.16
CA ALA A 105 -30.55 11.29 -0.32
C ALA A 105 -30.98 10.83 -1.71
N ALA A 106 -30.30 11.30 -2.76
CA ALA A 106 -30.55 10.87 -4.14
C ALA A 106 -30.26 9.39 -4.34
N MET A 107 -29.15 8.89 -3.79
CA MET A 107 -28.81 7.46 -3.86
C MET A 107 -29.88 6.58 -3.20
N ILE A 108 -30.38 6.97 -2.03
CA ILE A 108 -31.45 6.25 -1.32
C ILE A 108 -32.75 6.27 -2.17
N GLN A 109 -33.12 7.41 -2.74
CA GLN A 109 -34.30 7.51 -3.62
C GLN A 109 -34.16 6.64 -4.89
N ALA A 110 -32.96 6.53 -5.45
CA ALA A 110 -32.70 5.71 -6.63
C ALA A 110 -32.84 4.20 -6.36
N VAL A 111 -32.73 3.76 -5.10
CA VAL A 111 -32.89 2.35 -4.70
C VAL A 111 -34.27 1.80 -5.08
N ASP A 112 -35.32 2.60 -5.03
CA ASP A 112 -36.68 2.13 -5.37
C ASP A 112 -36.74 1.71 -6.85
N GLY A 113 -36.15 2.49 -7.76
CA GLY A 113 -36.05 2.09 -9.16
C GLY A 113 -35.20 0.83 -9.37
N ALA A 114 -34.13 0.68 -8.60
CA ALA A 114 -33.28 -0.53 -8.66
C ALA A 114 -34.03 -1.79 -8.17
N ARG A 115 -34.87 -1.66 -7.14
CA ARG A 115 -35.78 -2.74 -6.68
C ARG A 115 -36.79 -3.16 -7.73
N ASP A 116 -37.26 -2.20 -8.53
CA ASP A 116 -38.17 -2.42 -9.67
C ASP A 116 -37.44 -2.99 -10.90
N GLY A 117 -36.19 -3.41 -10.77
CA GLY A 117 -35.38 -4.01 -11.84
C GLY A 117 -34.83 -3.00 -12.85
N ARG A 118 -34.76 -1.71 -12.50
CA ARG A 118 -34.18 -0.66 -13.36
C ARG A 118 -32.70 -0.48 -13.05
N ILE A 119 -31.97 0.09 -14.05
CA ILE A 119 -30.63 0.65 -13.85
C ILE A 119 -30.80 2.15 -13.76
N VAL A 120 -30.68 2.69 -12.57
CA VAL A 120 -30.90 4.12 -12.31
C VAL A 120 -29.56 4.86 -12.40
N THR A 121 -29.51 5.95 -13.14
CA THR A 121 -28.38 6.90 -13.09
C THR A 121 -28.84 8.25 -12.52
N LEU A 122 -27.89 9.04 -11.99
CA LEU A 122 -28.16 10.39 -11.52
C LEU A 122 -27.90 11.37 -12.67
N GLY A 123 -28.93 12.13 -13.03
CA GLY A 123 -28.88 13.12 -14.09
C GLY A 123 -28.70 14.53 -13.54
N VAL A 124 -27.62 15.19 -13.92
CA VAL A 124 -27.28 16.55 -13.48
C VAL A 124 -27.70 17.56 -14.55
N ARG A 125 -28.26 18.68 -14.12
CA ARG A 125 -28.67 19.75 -15.05
C ARG A 125 -27.44 20.40 -15.70
N PRO A 126 -27.32 20.39 -17.04
CA PRO A 126 -26.22 21.02 -17.75
C PRO A 126 -26.12 22.52 -17.51
N THR A 127 -24.91 23.02 -17.31
CA THR A 127 -24.64 24.47 -17.20
C THR A 127 -24.00 25.04 -18.46
N SER A 128 -23.46 24.19 -19.34
CA SER A 128 -22.84 24.57 -20.62
C SER A 128 -22.82 23.39 -21.59
N PRO A 129 -22.72 23.61 -22.92
CA PRO A 129 -22.49 22.51 -23.85
C PRO A 129 -21.09 21.88 -23.65
N SER A 130 -21.04 20.55 -23.52
CA SER A 130 -19.80 19.80 -23.34
C SER A 130 -19.80 18.52 -24.18
N ASP A 131 -18.71 18.25 -24.86
CA ASP A 131 -18.46 16.99 -25.56
C ASP A 131 -17.77 15.94 -24.66
N ALA A 132 -17.53 16.29 -23.41
CA ALA A 132 -16.91 15.38 -22.44
C ALA A 132 -17.92 14.44 -21.75
N TYR A 133 -19.20 14.78 -21.73
CA TYR A 133 -20.25 14.11 -20.97
C TYR A 133 -21.27 13.37 -21.81
N GLY A 134 -21.87 12.33 -21.24
CA GLY A 134 -23.07 11.72 -21.76
C GLY A 134 -24.32 12.57 -21.47
N TYR A 135 -25.32 12.53 -22.37
CA TYR A 135 -26.58 13.26 -22.29
C TYR A 135 -27.76 12.29 -22.20
N ILE A 136 -28.65 12.54 -21.25
CA ILE A 136 -29.82 11.69 -20.96
C ILE A 136 -31.09 12.48 -21.12
N LYS A 137 -32.02 11.99 -21.94
CA LYS A 137 -33.36 12.53 -22.03
C LYS A 137 -34.31 11.82 -21.08
N PRO A 138 -34.80 12.48 -20.01
CA PRO A 138 -35.79 11.88 -19.11
C PRO A 138 -37.18 11.87 -19.78
N ALA A 139 -37.96 10.82 -19.52
CA ALA A 139 -39.35 10.72 -19.93
C ALA A 139 -40.31 11.58 -19.08
N GLY A 140 -39.85 12.01 -17.91
CA GLY A 140 -40.64 12.78 -16.95
C GLY A 140 -39.80 13.43 -15.86
N ARG A 141 -40.44 13.99 -14.85
CA ARG A 141 -39.75 14.58 -13.68
C ARG A 141 -39.47 13.53 -12.60
N GLY A 142 -38.47 13.80 -11.78
CA GLY A 142 -38.06 12.92 -10.71
C GLY A 142 -37.43 11.61 -11.23
N LEU A 143 -37.68 10.49 -10.57
CA LEU A 143 -37.23 9.19 -11.05
C LEU A 143 -38.11 8.76 -12.23
N SER A 144 -37.56 8.72 -13.43
CA SER A 144 -38.30 8.40 -14.66
C SER A 144 -37.48 7.52 -15.60
N ALA A 145 -38.16 6.92 -16.59
CA ALA A 145 -37.47 6.16 -17.62
C ALA A 145 -36.61 7.09 -18.50
N VAL A 146 -35.57 6.54 -19.12
CA VAL A 146 -34.73 7.23 -20.10
C VAL A 146 -35.32 7.05 -21.48
N GLU A 147 -35.61 8.15 -22.19
CA GLU A 147 -36.06 8.13 -23.60
C GLU A 147 -34.88 8.00 -24.58
N ALA A 148 -33.78 8.67 -24.26
CA ALA A 148 -32.56 8.61 -25.06
C ALA A 148 -31.32 8.77 -24.17
N PHE A 149 -30.27 8.03 -24.52
CA PHE A 149 -28.93 8.14 -23.93
C PHE A 149 -27.92 8.34 -25.06
N VAL A 150 -27.12 9.39 -25.00
CA VAL A 150 -26.14 9.76 -26.04
C VAL A 150 -24.82 10.07 -25.38
N GLU A 151 -23.82 9.25 -25.59
CA GLU A 151 -22.48 9.41 -24.98
C GLU A 151 -21.63 10.35 -25.84
N LYS A 152 -21.09 11.41 -25.22
CA LYS A 152 -20.12 12.36 -25.76
C LYS A 152 -20.48 12.90 -27.18
N PRO A 153 -21.61 13.61 -27.34
CA PRO A 153 -21.97 14.22 -28.60
C PRO A 153 -21.02 15.37 -28.94
N ASP A 154 -21.00 15.80 -30.19
CA ASP A 154 -20.31 17.04 -30.56
C ASP A 154 -20.95 18.28 -29.90
N VAL A 155 -20.16 19.36 -29.74
CA VAL A 155 -20.61 20.59 -29.04
C VAL A 155 -21.91 21.18 -29.63
N PRO A 156 -22.12 21.26 -30.97
CA PRO A 156 -23.40 21.70 -31.55
C PRO A 156 -24.58 20.81 -31.18
N THR A 157 -24.38 19.50 -31.11
CA THR A 157 -25.41 18.54 -30.68
C THR A 157 -25.66 18.64 -29.17
N ALA A 158 -24.61 18.81 -28.35
CA ALA A 158 -24.72 19.08 -26.94
C ALA A 158 -25.57 20.33 -26.63
N ALA A 159 -25.37 21.43 -27.37
CA ALA A 159 -26.19 22.65 -27.23
C ALA A 159 -27.67 22.37 -27.49
N ARG A 160 -28.00 21.64 -28.57
CA ARG A 160 -29.36 21.22 -28.85
C ARG A 160 -29.97 20.31 -27.79
N HIS A 161 -29.17 19.42 -27.19
CA HIS A 161 -29.63 18.56 -26.10
C HIS A 161 -30.03 19.37 -24.87
N ILE A 162 -29.27 20.41 -24.52
CA ILE A 162 -29.61 21.31 -23.41
C ILE A 162 -30.95 22.00 -23.66
N GLU A 163 -31.15 22.56 -24.87
CA GLU A 163 -32.42 23.21 -25.26
C GLU A 163 -33.61 22.25 -25.19
N ASN A 164 -33.38 20.94 -25.41
CA ASN A 164 -34.40 19.91 -25.37
C ASN A 164 -34.54 19.23 -23.98
N GLY A 165 -33.92 19.80 -22.93
CA GLY A 165 -34.09 19.36 -21.55
C GLY A 165 -33.36 18.06 -21.21
N TYR A 166 -32.29 17.74 -21.92
CA TYR A 166 -31.42 16.63 -21.54
C TYR A 166 -30.61 16.99 -20.29
N LEU A 167 -30.27 15.96 -19.50
CA LEU A 167 -29.41 16.02 -18.32
C LEU A 167 -28.02 15.45 -18.66
N TRP A 168 -26.97 15.88 -17.97
CA TRP A 168 -25.70 15.20 -18.01
C TRP A 168 -25.77 13.86 -17.26
N ASN A 169 -25.15 12.82 -17.79
CA ASN A 169 -24.91 11.57 -17.08
C ASN A 169 -23.79 11.77 -16.07
N SER A 170 -24.10 11.64 -14.78
CA SER A 170 -23.08 11.76 -13.74
C SER A 170 -22.15 10.55 -13.60
N GLY A 171 -22.42 9.46 -14.33
CA GLY A 171 -21.64 8.21 -14.20
C GLY A 171 -21.80 7.49 -12.86
N ASN A 172 -22.81 7.86 -12.06
CA ASN A 172 -23.17 7.13 -10.84
C ASN A 172 -24.41 6.28 -11.14
N PHE A 173 -24.33 4.96 -10.87
CA PHE A 173 -25.39 4.02 -11.22
C PHE A 173 -25.86 3.23 -10.00
N ILE A 174 -27.14 2.97 -9.92
CA ILE A 174 -27.77 2.17 -8.87
C ILE A 174 -28.61 1.08 -9.53
N ALA A 175 -28.33 -0.20 -9.24
CA ALA A 175 -29.05 -1.33 -9.80
C ALA A 175 -28.99 -2.54 -8.86
N ALA A 176 -29.98 -3.44 -8.95
CA ALA A 176 -29.79 -4.77 -8.40
C ALA A 176 -28.64 -5.48 -9.15
N ALA A 177 -27.74 -6.10 -8.42
CA ALA A 177 -26.59 -6.79 -9.04
C ALA A 177 -27.02 -7.81 -10.09
N ARG A 178 -28.08 -8.60 -9.81
CA ARG A 178 -28.67 -9.54 -10.77
C ARG A 178 -29.17 -8.87 -12.06
N THR A 179 -29.76 -7.66 -11.97
CA THR A 179 -30.25 -6.92 -13.14
C THR A 179 -29.10 -6.50 -14.04
N LEU A 180 -28.04 -5.91 -13.46
CA LEU A 180 -26.85 -5.52 -14.22
C LEU A 180 -26.17 -6.73 -14.88
N ILE A 181 -26.03 -7.84 -14.16
CA ILE A 181 -25.47 -9.08 -14.71
C ILE A 181 -26.29 -9.61 -15.89
N ALA A 182 -27.62 -9.63 -15.78
CA ALA A 182 -28.51 -10.10 -16.86
C ALA A 182 -28.45 -9.21 -18.10
N GLU A 183 -28.39 -7.87 -17.93
CA GLU A 183 -28.21 -6.94 -19.03
C GLU A 183 -26.82 -7.11 -19.68
N MET A 184 -25.75 -7.30 -18.90
CA MET A 184 -24.43 -7.57 -19.46
C MET A 184 -24.36 -8.90 -20.20
N GLN A 185 -25.02 -9.95 -19.73
CA GLN A 185 -25.13 -11.22 -20.46
C GLN A 185 -25.79 -11.07 -21.82
N THR A 186 -26.73 -10.14 -21.92
CA THR A 186 -27.50 -9.91 -23.16
C THR A 186 -26.79 -8.92 -24.10
N LEU A 187 -26.25 -7.82 -23.56
CA LEU A 187 -25.78 -6.66 -24.33
C LEU A 187 -24.24 -6.62 -24.49
N ALA A 188 -23.51 -7.25 -23.56
CA ALA A 188 -22.06 -7.29 -23.54
C ALA A 188 -21.54 -8.67 -23.05
N PRO A 189 -21.93 -9.80 -23.69
CA PRO A 189 -21.67 -11.16 -23.20
C PRO A 189 -20.18 -11.50 -23.11
N GLU A 190 -19.33 -10.84 -23.88
CA GLU A 190 -17.87 -11.06 -23.83
C GLU A 190 -17.28 -10.50 -22.54
N VAL A 191 -17.71 -9.29 -22.12
CA VAL A 191 -17.31 -8.68 -20.85
C VAL A 191 -17.75 -9.57 -19.69
N GLU A 192 -19.03 -9.92 -19.64
CA GLU A 192 -19.59 -10.73 -18.54
C GLU A 192 -18.89 -12.07 -18.39
N ARG A 193 -18.67 -12.79 -19.50
CA ARG A 193 -18.02 -14.10 -19.50
C ARG A 193 -16.58 -14.03 -18.99
N ALA A 194 -15.80 -13.07 -19.49
CA ALA A 194 -14.40 -12.91 -19.10
C ALA A 194 -14.29 -12.54 -17.61
N VAL A 195 -15.12 -11.60 -17.15
CA VAL A 195 -15.10 -11.15 -15.76
C VAL A 195 -15.61 -12.23 -14.81
N ARG A 196 -16.66 -12.97 -15.17
CA ARG A 196 -17.16 -14.09 -14.35
C ARG A 196 -16.11 -15.17 -14.15
N ALA A 197 -15.32 -15.47 -15.20
CA ALA A 197 -14.20 -16.42 -15.10
C ALA A 197 -13.03 -15.87 -14.25
N ALA A 198 -12.94 -14.55 -14.12
CA ALA A 198 -11.85 -13.88 -13.42
C ALA A 198 -12.11 -13.61 -11.94
N VAL A 199 -13.38 -13.49 -11.53
CA VAL A 199 -13.73 -13.20 -10.12
C VAL A 199 -13.51 -14.46 -9.30
N PRO A 200 -12.62 -14.44 -8.27
CA PRO A 200 -12.38 -15.58 -7.40
C PRO A 200 -13.64 -16.01 -6.65
N THR A 201 -13.80 -17.31 -6.47
CA THR A 201 -15.01 -17.89 -5.84
C THR A 201 -15.07 -17.76 -4.32
N ASP A 202 -13.92 -17.60 -3.66
CA ASP A 202 -13.89 -17.44 -2.20
C ASP A 202 -14.38 -16.04 -1.77
N PRO A 203 -15.55 -15.92 -1.14
CA PRO A 203 -16.07 -14.64 -0.68
C PRO A 203 -15.39 -14.12 0.60
N GLY A 204 -14.63 -14.96 1.31
CA GLY A 204 -14.03 -14.63 2.61
C GLY A 204 -12.83 -13.68 2.52
N VAL A 205 -12.17 -13.58 1.38
CA VAL A 205 -10.96 -12.77 1.22
C VAL A 205 -11.32 -11.33 0.87
N PHE A 206 -10.83 -10.38 1.68
CA PHE A 206 -11.11 -8.94 1.51
C PHE A 206 -10.30 -8.26 0.41
N ARG A 207 -9.11 -8.78 0.07
CA ARG A 207 -8.24 -8.22 -0.98
C ARG A 207 -7.93 -9.32 -1.98
N GLN A 208 -8.41 -9.19 -3.21
CA GLN A 208 -8.27 -10.20 -4.25
C GLN A 208 -7.87 -9.56 -5.57
N THR A 209 -6.88 -10.16 -6.23
CA THR A 209 -6.58 -9.84 -7.62
C THR A 209 -7.45 -10.72 -8.53
N LEU A 210 -8.10 -10.12 -9.50
CA LEU A 210 -8.82 -10.82 -10.55
C LEU A 210 -7.83 -11.65 -11.36
N THR A 211 -8.23 -12.86 -11.75
CA THR A 211 -7.34 -13.75 -12.52
C THR A 211 -7.05 -13.20 -13.92
N GLU A 212 -6.07 -13.78 -14.62
CA GLU A 212 -5.71 -13.41 -16.00
C GLU A 212 -6.87 -13.53 -16.99
N ALA A 213 -7.92 -14.31 -16.67
CA ALA A 213 -9.12 -14.37 -17.48
C ALA A 213 -9.77 -12.99 -17.68
N PHE A 214 -9.53 -12.04 -16.77
CA PHE A 214 -9.99 -10.65 -16.88
C PHE A 214 -9.45 -9.94 -18.13
N LEU A 215 -8.23 -10.26 -18.55
CA LEU A 215 -7.58 -9.66 -19.72
C LEU A 215 -8.32 -9.94 -21.04
N ALA A 216 -9.17 -10.96 -21.08
CA ALA A 216 -10.00 -11.26 -22.23
C ALA A 216 -11.24 -10.34 -22.34
N ALA A 217 -11.55 -9.54 -21.32
CA ALA A 217 -12.64 -8.58 -21.40
C ALA A 217 -12.29 -7.43 -22.37
N PRO A 218 -13.22 -7.03 -23.26
CA PRO A 218 -13.08 -5.81 -24.05
C PRO A 218 -12.90 -4.57 -23.18
N ASP A 219 -12.05 -3.65 -23.61
CA ASP A 219 -11.91 -2.33 -22.98
C ASP A 219 -13.04 -1.41 -23.45
N ILE A 220 -14.12 -1.35 -22.68
CA ILE A 220 -15.32 -0.59 -23.02
C ILE A 220 -15.99 0.00 -21.78
N SER A 221 -16.55 1.22 -21.90
CA SER A 221 -17.32 1.79 -20.81
C SER A 221 -18.71 1.16 -20.70
N ILE A 222 -19.29 1.22 -19.49
CA ILE A 222 -20.65 0.75 -19.21
C ILE A 222 -21.69 1.50 -20.07
N ASP A 223 -21.40 2.76 -20.40
CA ASP A 223 -22.27 3.60 -21.21
C ASP A 223 -22.48 3.00 -22.59
N TYR A 224 -21.40 2.66 -23.30
CA TYR A 224 -21.45 2.01 -24.61
C TYR A 224 -21.85 0.54 -24.54
N ALA A 225 -21.42 -0.17 -23.48
CA ALA A 225 -21.69 -1.60 -23.35
C ALA A 225 -23.18 -1.88 -23.07
N VAL A 226 -23.80 -1.07 -22.20
CA VAL A 226 -25.14 -1.33 -21.65
C VAL A 226 -26.06 -0.12 -21.80
N MET A 227 -25.67 1.09 -21.33
CA MET A 227 -26.60 2.18 -21.10
C MET A 227 -27.24 2.73 -22.38
N GLU A 228 -26.54 2.79 -23.49
CA GLU A 228 -27.09 3.19 -24.80
C GLU A 228 -28.07 2.16 -25.40
N LYS A 229 -28.04 0.91 -24.91
CA LYS A 229 -28.77 -0.22 -25.52
C LYS A 229 -29.91 -0.74 -24.66
N THR A 230 -29.79 -0.59 -23.34
CA THR A 230 -30.77 -1.14 -22.41
C THR A 230 -32.10 -0.38 -22.44
N ARG A 231 -33.19 -1.14 -22.24
CA ARG A 231 -34.53 -0.59 -22.02
C ARG A 231 -34.86 -0.43 -20.53
N LEU A 232 -33.93 -0.80 -19.66
CA LEU A 232 -34.11 -0.75 -18.21
C LEU A 232 -33.53 0.54 -17.61
N ALA A 233 -32.95 1.43 -18.42
CA ALA A 233 -32.40 2.69 -17.92
C ALA A 233 -33.49 3.58 -17.34
N SER A 234 -33.22 4.14 -16.18
CA SER A 234 -33.97 5.21 -15.54
C SER A 234 -33.02 6.31 -15.08
N VAL A 235 -33.52 7.54 -14.97
CA VAL A 235 -32.74 8.67 -14.48
C VAL A 235 -33.48 9.35 -13.34
N LEU A 236 -32.73 9.71 -12.31
CA LEU A 236 -33.17 10.61 -11.25
C LEU A 236 -32.48 11.96 -11.43
N GLU A 237 -33.28 13.01 -11.73
CA GLU A 237 -32.75 14.38 -11.80
C GLU A 237 -32.29 14.84 -10.43
N VAL A 238 -31.08 15.40 -10.35
CA VAL A 238 -30.47 15.92 -9.13
C VAL A 238 -29.98 17.35 -9.32
N ASP A 239 -29.97 18.12 -8.21
CA ASP A 239 -29.63 19.54 -8.19
C ASP A 239 -28.43 19.89 -7.30
N PHE A 240 -27.65 18.92 -6.87
CA PHE A 240 -26.38 19.17 -6.21
C PHE A 240 -25.28 19.47 -7.23
N ALA A 241 -24.28 20.25 -6.82
CA ALA A 241 -23.11 20.51 -7.62
C ALA A 241 -22.32 19.23 -7.88
N TRP A 242 -21.97 19.00 -9.15
CA TRP A 242 -21.21 17.84 -9.60
C TRP A 242 -20.18 18.26 -10.67
N SER A 243 -19.00 17.69 -10.58
CA SER A 243 -17.94 17.77 -11.60
C SER A 243 -17.13 16.49 -11.62
N ASP A 244 -16.75 16.01 -12.79
CA ASP A 244 -15.81 14.91 -12.95
C ASP A 244 -14.34 15.35 -12.78
N LEU A 245 -14.09 16.66 -12.59
CA LEU A 245 -12.76 17.28 -12.51
C LEU A 245 -11.79 16.79 -13.61
N GLY A 246 -12.34 16.44 -14.78
CA GLY A 246 -11.60 15.82 -15.87
C GLY A 246 -10.53 16.69 -16.53
N ALA A 247 -10.49 18.00 -16.20
CA ALA A 247 -9.49 18.94 -16.71
C ALA A 247 -9.28 20.11 -15.73
N TRP A 248 -8.22 20.90 -15.94
CA TRP A 248 -7.81 21.98 -15.04
C TRP A 248 -8.79 23.14 -14.95
N ASP A 249 -9.57 23.39 -16.00
CA ASP A 249 -10.67 24.35 -16.00
C ASP A 249 -11.79 23.95 -15.03
N ALA A 250 -12.12 22.66 -14.95
CA ALA A 250 -13.10 22.16 -13.99
C ALA A 250 -12.59 22.26 -12.54
N ILE A 251 -11.29 21.99 -12.31
CA ILE A 251 -10.66 22.17 -10.99
C ILE A 251 -10.68 23.66 -10.60
N PHE A 252 -10.39 24.56 -11.52
CA PHE A 252 -10.45 25.99 -11.29
C PHE A 252 -11.89 26.45 -10.97
N ALA A 253 -12.87 25.99 -11.76
CA ALA A 253 -14.29 26.31 -11.57
C ALA A 253 -14.86 25.76 -10.24
N ALA A 254 -14.32 24.67 -9.72
CA ALA A 254 -14.67 24.12 -8.41
C ALA A 254 -14.24 25.02 -7.23
N GLY A 255 -13.52 26.14 -7.49
CA GLY A 255 -13.15 27.10 -6.47
C GLY A 255 -12.08 26.63 -5.49
N THR A 256 -11.25 25.68 -5.91
CA THR A 256 -10.24 25.05 -5.04
C THR A 256 -9.10 25.99 -4.65
N GLY A 257 -9.04 27.17 -5.24
CA GLY A 257 -8.02 28.19 -4.98
C GLY A 257 -6.61 27.77 -5.47
N ASN A 258 -5.65 28.64 -5.25
CA ASN A 258 -4.24 28.36 -5.49
C ASN A 258 -3.61 27.61 -4.29
N SER A 259 -2.62 26.76 -4.53
CA SER A 259 -1.89 26.03 -3.49
C SER A 259 -0.38 26.05 -3.73
N GLY A 260 0.38 25.96 -2.64
CA GLY A 260 1.82 26.12 -2.64
C GLY A 260 2.25 27.60 -2.68
N ASP A 261 3.55 27.84 -2.63
CA ASP A 261 4.12 29.18 -2.61
C ASP A 261 3.96 29.87 -3.98
N HIS A 262 3.26 31.00 -4.02
CA HIS A 262 3.06 31.74 -5.27
C HIS A 262 2.98 33.24 -5.06
N VAL A 263 3.44 34.00 -6.07
CA VAL A 263 3.34 35.46 -6.17
C VAL A 263 2.81 35.81 -7.55
N LEU A 264 1.71 36.56 -7.59
CA LEU A 264 1.06 37.00 -8.82
C LEU A 264 1.08 38.53 -8.86
N GLU A 265 1.65 39.11 -9.93
CA GLU A 265 1.67 40.55 -10.19
C GLU A 265 0.97 40.81 -11.54
N ASP A 266 0.05 41.75 -11.57
CA ASP A 266 -0.76 42.07 -12.78
C ASP A 266 -1.34 40.81 -13.48
N SER A 267 -1.70 39.80 -12.71
CA SER A 267 -2.16 38.50 -13.19
C SER A 267 -3.55 38.18 -12.67
N SER A 268 -4.38 37.53 -13.49
CA SER A 268 -5.77 37.26 -13.14
C SER A 268 -6.24 35.91 -13.71
N ASN A 269 -7.27 35.32 -13.07
CA ASN A 269 -7.90 34.09 -13.53
C ASN A 269 -6.89 32.96 -13.73
N CYS A 270 -5.96 32.76 -12.77
CA CYS A 270 -4.93 31.74 -12.84
C CYS A 270 -5.11 30.69 -11.75
N LEU A 271 -4.96 29.43 -12.11
CA LEU A 271 -4.85 28.29 -11.19
C LEU A 271 -3.37 27.96 -10.99
N ILE A 272 -2.90 28.09 -9.76
CA ILE A 272 -1.52 27.72 -9.39
C ILE A 272 -1.56 26.50 -8.49
N ARG A 273 -0.76 25.49 -8.81
CA ARG A 273 -0.44 24.34 -7.95
C ARG A 273 1.07 24.22 -7.90
N ALA A 274 1.68 24.61 -6.79
CA ALA A 274 3.12 24.51 -6.61
C ALA A 274 3.48 23.39 -5.65
N ALA A 275 4.44 22.55 -6.05
CA ALA A 275 5.02 21.54 -5.18
C ALA A 275 5.70 22.20 -3.99
N GLU A 276 5.76 21.48 -2.85
CA GLU A 276 6.41 21.95 -1.62
C GLU A 276 7.85 22.41 -1.89
N GLY A 277 8.19 23.60 -1.39
CA GLY A 277 9.52 24.21 -1.56
C GLY A 277 9.77 24.85 -2.92
N THR A 278 8.76 24.94 -3.81
CA THR A 278 8.88 25.62 -5.10
C THR A 278 8.01 26.88 -5.13
N LEU A 279 8.62 28.06 -5.37
CA LEU A 279 7.91 29.31 -5.57
C LEU A 279 7.51 29.49 -7.03
N VAL A 280 6.24 29.74 -7.30
CA VAL A 280 5.72 30.13 -8.61
C VAL A 280 5.52 31.65 -8.62
N ALA A 281 6.27 32.37 -9.44
CA ALA A 281 6.11 33.79 -9.65
C ALA A 281 5.59 34.05 -11.08
N ALA A 282 4.49 34.78 -11.23
CA ALA A 282 3.92 35.09 -12.52
C ALA A 282 3.52 36.57 -12.62
N VAL A 283 3.84 37.20 -13.75
CA VAL A 283 3.61 38.63 -14.01
C VAL A 283 2.91 38.81 -15.35
N GLY A 284 1.83 39.59 -15.36
CA GLY A 284 1.16 40.01 -16.59
C GLY A 284 0.48 38.87 -17.35
N VAL A 285 0.09 37.78 -16.67
CA VAL A 285 -0.55 36.60 -17.29
C VAL A 285 -2.02 36.47 -16.85
N SER A 286 -2.81 35.85 -17.70
CA SER A 286 -4.23 35.60 -17.39
C SER A 286 -4.70 34.29 -17.99
N ASN A 287 -5.71 33.69 -17.33
CA ASN A 287 -6.41 32.50 -17.82
C ASN A 287 -5.49 31.26 -17.95
N LEU A 288 -4.53 31.10 -17.05
CA LEU A 288 -3.57 30.00 -17.08
C LEU A 288 -3.77 29.02 -15.91
N ALA A 289 -3.57 27.74 -16.18
CA ALA A 289 -3.21 26.76 -15.16
C ALA A 289 -1.68 26.56 -15.19
N ILE A 290 -1.03 26.74 -14.03
CA ILE A 290 0.40 26.53 -13.83
C ILE A 290 0.52 25.47 -12.72
N ILE A 291 0.89 24.27 -13.12
CA ILE A 291 0.99 23.12 -12.24
C ILE A 291 2.45 22.69 -12.18
N VAL A 292 3.03 22.72 -11.00
CA VAL A 292 4.44 22.42 -10.76
C VAL A 292 4.54 21.21 -9.85
N GLU A 293 5.13 20.17 -10.36
CA GLU A 293 5.52 18.96 -9.64
C GLU A 293 7.04 18.88 -9.54
N ALA A 294 7.55 17.91 -8.79
CA ALA A 294 9.00 17.78 -8.54
C ALA A 294 9.84 17.55 -9.81
N ASP A 295 9.24 17.00 -10.87
CA ASP A 295 9.93 16.58 -12.10
C ASP A 295 9.33 17.19 -13.39
N ALA A 296 8.23 17.94 -13.29
CA ALA A 296 7.56 18.49 -14.46
C ALA A 296 6.80 19.78 -14.14
N VAL A 297 6.69 20.66 -15.14
CA VAL A 297 5.86 21.85 -15.08
C VAL A 297 4.88 21.84 -16.25
N LEU A 298 3.57 21.93 -15.96
CA LEU A 298 2.53 22.14 -16.96
C LEU A 298 2.07 23.60 -16.91
N VAL A 299 2.07 24.26 -18.07
CA VAL A 299 1.42 25.55 -18.26
C VAL A 299 0.42 25.40 -19.40
N CYS A 300 -0.85 25.66 -19.13
CA CYS A 300 -1.88 25.63 -20.16
C CYS A 300 -2.89 26.76 -20.00
N ASP A 301 -3.44 27.21 -21.10
CA ASP A 301 -4.62 28.08 -21.13
C ASP A 301 -5.83 27.29 -20.58
N LEU A 302 -6.51 27.82 -19.56
CA LEU A 302 -7.72 27.21 -18.98
C LEU A 302 -8.81 26.96 -20.03
N ALA A 303 -8.94 27.83 -21.04
CA ALA A 303 -9.88 27.61 -22.14
C ALA A 303 -9.50 26.43 -23.05
N ARG A 304 -8.26 25.91 -22.91
CA ARG A 304 -7.74 24.77 -23.68
C ARG A 304 -7.33 23.59 -22.80
N ALA A 305 -7.78 23.55 -21.56
CA ALA A 305 -7.38 22.53 -20.60
C ALA A 305 -7.62 21.09 -21.10
N GLN A 306 -8.65 20.86 -21.91
CA GLN A 306 -8.92 19.54 -22.52
C GLN A 306 -7.83 19.09 -23.51
N ALA A 307 -7.08 20.03 -24.12
CA ALA A 307 -6.00 19.71 -25.04
C ALA A 307 -4.79 19.04 -24.35
N VAL A 308 -4.70 19.08 -23.03
CA VAL A 308 -3.67 18.36 -22.24
C VAL A 308 -3.71 16.85 -22.52
N LYS A 309 -4.87 16.27 -22.83
CA LYS A 309 -4.98 14.84 -23.22
C LYS A 309 -4.14 14.52 -24.47
N ALA A 310 -4.13 15.40 -25.46
CA ALA A 310 -3.30 15.22 -26.66
C ALA A 310 -1.81 15.38 -26.35
N LEU A 311 -1.44 16.30 -25.45
CA LEU A 311 -0.07 16.47 -24.97
C LEU A 311 0.44 15.20 -24.28
N VAL A 312 -0.38 14.54 -23.47
CA VAL A 312 -0.04 13.25 -22.83
C VAL A 312 0.29 12.19 -23.90
N GLY A 313 -0.47 12.14 -25.00
CA GLY A 313 -0.14 11.26 -26.13
C GLY A 313 1.25 11.52 -26.72
N THR A 314 1.62 12.81 -26.87
CA THR A 314 2.94 13.22 -27.34
C THR A 314 4.06 12.84 -26.34
N LEU A 315 3.81 13.05 -25.05
CA LEU A 315 4.77 12.72 -23.98
C LEU A 315 5.06 11.23 -23.91
N ARG A 316 4.12 10.35 -24.23
CA ARG A 316 4.36 8.89 -24.28
C ARG A 316 5.49 8.50 -25.21
N SER A 317 5.71 9.24 -26.30
CA SER A 317 6.80 8.99 -27.25
C SER A 317 8.09 9.76 -26.95
N HIS A 318 7.98 10.94 -26.29
CA HIS A 318 9.13 11.82 -26.11
C HIS A 318 9.71 11.80 -24.69
N ALA A 319 8.86 11.62 -23.68
CA ALA A 319 9.27 11.68 -22.27
C ALA A 319 8.36 10.78 -21.39
N PRO A 320 8.29 9.46 -21.67
CA PRO A 320 7.36 8.55 -20.99
C PRO A 320 7.56 8.52 -19.47
N ARG A 321 8.78 8.74 -18.98
CA ARG A 321 9.10 8.76 -17.55
C ARG A 321 8.32 9.80 -16.73
N HIS A 322 7.77 10.85 -17.37
CA HIS A 322 7.00 11.90 -16.70
C HIS A 322 5.48 11.62 -16.74
N LEU A 323 5.05 10.51 -17.29
CA LEU A 323 3.63 10.12 -17.37
C LEU A 323 3.23 9.10 -16.31
N ASP A 324 4.18 8.31 -15.88
CA ASP A 324 4.00 7.33 -14.82
C ASP A 324 4.41 7.92 -13.48
N PHE A 325 4.06 7.22 -12.41
CA PHE A 325 4.64 7.52 -11.09
C PHE A 325 6.16 7.50 -11.24
N PRO A 326 6.88 8.42 -10.58
CA PRO A 326 8.32 8.42 -10.67
C PRO A 326 8.85 7.04 -10.27
N THR A 327 9.23 6.24 -11.25
CA THR A 327 10.03 5.05 -11.00
C THR A 327 11.30 5.58 -10.36
N ALA A 328 11.62 5.08 -9.17
CA ALA A 328 12.82 5.49 -8.46
C ALA A 328 14.03 5.28 -9.39
N SER A 329 14.48 6.34 -10.02
CA SER A 329 15.79 6.36 -10.67
C SER A 329 16.84 6.08 -9.59
N PRO A 330 17.94 5.38 -9.86
CA PRO A 330 19.05 5.27 -8.93
C PRO A 330 19.51 6.64 -8.38
N GLU A 331 19.37 7.70 -9.13
CA GLU A 331 19.62 9.09 -8.71
C GLU A 331 18.55 9.61 -7.73
N ALA A 332 17.35 9.02 -7.72
CA ALA A 332 16.26 9.38 -6.79
C ALA A 332 16.37 8.70 -5.40
N LEU A 333 17.36 7.80 -5.18
CA LEU A 333 17.57 7.18 -3.86
C LEU A 333 17.87 8.21 -2.77
N ALA A 334 18.69 9.23 -3.07
CA ALA A 334 19.03 10.24 -2.07
C ALA A 334 17.85 11.13 -1.64
N PRO A 335 16.97 11.64 -2.54
CA PRO A 335 15.73 12.30 -2.14
C PRO A 335 14.76 11.38 -1.39
N GLY A 336 14.60 10.13 -1.86
CA GLY A 336 13.79 9.11 -1.19
C GLY A 336 14.29 8.78 0.21
N GLY A 337 15.61 8.61 0.36
CA GLY A 337 16.24 8.40 1.65
C GLY A 337 16.07 9.58 2.62
N ARG A 338 16.10 10.82 2.12
CA ARG A 338 15.81 12.00 2.95
C ARG A 338 14.36 12.01 3.42
N ARG A 339 13.37 11.82 2.54
CA ARG A 339 11.95 11.74 2.91
C ARG A 339 11.69 10.63 3.93
N PHE A 340 12.27 9.45 3.74
CA PHE A 340 12.18 8.36 4.70
C PHE A 340 12.83 8.73 6.05
N GLY A 341 14.02 9.36 6.03
CA GLY A 341 14.69 9.85 7.22
C GLY A 341 13.87 10.89 7.97
N ASP A 342 13.22 11.80 7.28
CA ASP A 342 12.34 12.80 7.87
C ASP A 342 11.07 12.18 8.45
N TRP A 343 10.43 11.26 7.74
CA TRP A 343 9.31 10.48 8.26
C TRP A 343 9.70 9.70 9.52
N LEU A 344 10.84 9.03 9.50
CA LEU A 344 11.35 8.31 10.66
C LEU A 344 11.53 9.23 11.86
N ARG A 345 12.23 10.37 11.68
CA ARG A 345 12.55 11.33 12.76
C ARG A 345 11.33 12.09 13.26
N LEU A 346 10.42 12.49 12.38
CA LEU A 346 9.33 13.39 12.70
C LEU A 346 8.01 12.67 13.00
N ARG A 347 7.88 11.39 12.61
CA ARG A 347 6.65 10.61 12.78
C ARG A 347 6.89 9.30 13.53
N ALA A 348 7.62 8.35 12.95
CA ALA A 348 7.71 7.00 13.52
C ALA A 348 8.38 6.99 14.90
N LEU A 349 9.57 7.56 15.04
CA LEU A 349 10.29 7.58 16.32
C LEU A 349 9.51 8.33 17.42
N PRO A 350 8.95 9.54 17.20
CA PRO A 350 8.10 10.21 18.20
C PRO A 350 6.86 9.41 18.57
N THR A 351 6.17 8.80 17.61
CA THR A 351 4.97 7.99 17.87
C THR A 351 5.28 6.81 18.77
N TRP A 352 6.27 6.01 18.43
CA TRP A 352 6.62 4.82 19.20
C TRP A 352 7.29 5.15 20.55
N SER A 353 7.99 6.27 20.68
CA SER A 353 8.56 6.72 21.96
C SER A 353 7.52 7.29 22.94
N THR A 354 6.36 7.70 22.45
CA THR A 354 5.29 8.29 23.27
C THR A 354 4.11 7.35 23.47
N LEU A 355 3.57 6.77 22.39
CA LEU A 355 2.41 5.88 22.43
C LEU A 355 2.81 4.41 22.47
N GLY A 356 3.94 4.06 21.90
CA GLY A 356 4.41 2.69 21.80
C GLY A 356 5.22 2.20 23.01
N GLN A 357 5.50 3.06 24.00
CA GLN A 357 6.19 2.66 25.22
C GLN A 357 5.27 2.84 26.45
N THR A 358 5.16 1.79 27.24
CA THR A 358 4.40 1.81 28.50
C THR A 358 5.11 2.58 29.60
N GLY A 359 4.38 2.99 30.64
CA GLY A 359 4.97 3.72 31.79
C GLY A 359 6.05 2.96 32.56
N ASN A 360 6.10 1.64 32.43
CA ASN A 360 7.14 0.77 33.03
C ASN A 360 8.30 0.45 32.06
N GLY A 361 8.30 1.04 30.88
CA GLY A 361 9.41 0.97 29.92
C GLY A 361 9.36 -0.18 28.90
N LEU A 362 8.33 -1.02 28.92
CA LEU A 362 8.13 -2.02 27.87
C LEU A 362 7.59 -1.34 26.59
N PHE A 363 7.94 -1.87 25.45
CA PHE A 363 7.29 -1.50 24.19
C PHE A 363 6.05 -2.36 23.99
N VAL A 364 4.95 -1.71 23.59
CA VAL A 364 3.72 -2.41 23.22
C VAL A 364 3.92 -3.22 21.95
N GLU A 365 3.18 -4.30 21.82
CA GLU A 365 3.30 -5.23 20.69
C GLU A 365 2.79 -4.62 19.37
N ALA A 366 1.75 -3.82 19.46
CA ALA A 366 1.17 -3.08 18.34
C ALA A 366 0.35 -1.89 18.85
N LEU A 367 0.27 -0.86 18.02
CA LEU A 367 -0.67 0.24 18.16
C LEU A 367 -1.84 0.04 17.18
N SER A 368 -3.05 0.36 17.63
CA SER A 368 -4.18 0.55 16.73
C SER A 368 -4.00 1.82 15.90
N LEU A 369 -4.78 1.99 14.84
CA LEU A 369 -4.69 3.16 13.95
C LEU A 369 -4.97 4.50 14.67
N ASP A 370 -5.72 4.47 15.77
CA ASP A 370 -5.97 5.62 16.64
C ASP A 370 -4.91 5.79 17.76
N GLY A 371 -3.81 5.04 17.69
CA GLY A 371 -2.65 5.18 18.58
C GLY A 371 -2.80 4.50 19.94
N ARG A 372 -3.74 3.60 20.13
CA ARG A 372 -3.93 2.87 21.40
C ARG A 372 -3.15 1.56 21.41
N ASP A 373 -2.63 1.20 22.58
CA ASP A 373 -2.10 -0.14 22.82
C ASP A 373 -3.18 -1.21 22.57
N THR A 374 -2.82 -2.24 21.81
CA THR A 374 -3.71 -3.38 21.51
C THR A 374 -3.86 -4.38 22.65
N GLY A 375 -3.15 -4.17 23.76
CA GLY A 375 -3.20 -5.03 24.95
C GLY A 375 -2.62 -6.44 24.74
N ARG A 376 -1.82 -6.65 23.70
CA ARG A 376 -1.18 -7.96 23.43
C ARG A 376 -0.01 -8.19 24.39
N PRO A 377 0.27 -9.46 24.77
CA PRO A 377 1.48 -9.81 25.50
C PRO A 377 2.75 -9.39 24.76
N HIS A 378 3.83 -9.12 25.49
CA HIS A 378 5.06 -8.53 24.98
C HIS A 378 6.11 -9.60 24.63
N ARG A 379 6.49 -9.68 23.34
CA ARG A 379 7.55 -10.59 22.86
C ARG A 379 8.94 -10.00 23.07
N ALA A 380 9.91 -10.84 23.41
CA ALA A 380 11.31 -10.44 23.58
C ALA A 380 11.88 -9.74 22.32
N ARG A 381 11.63 -10.30 21.13
CA ARG A 381 12.10 -9.74 19.86
C ARG A 381 11.59 -8.33 19.57
N VAL A 382 10.39 -7.98 20.03
CA VAL A 382 9.84 -6.62 19.84
C VAL A 382 10.60 -5.64 20.73
N GLN A 383 10.86 -5.99 21.99
CA GLN A 383 11.67 -5.17 22.89
C GLN A 383 13.07 -4.96 22.32
N ALA A 384 13.71 -6.04 21.90
CA ALA A 384 15.07 -6.02 21.34
C ALA A 384 15.16 -5.17 20.05
N ARG A 385 14.22 -5.36 19.12
CA ARG A 385 14.17 -4.56 17.88
C ARG A 385 13.95 -3.07 18.15
N GLN A 386 13.15 -2.72 19.14
CA GLN A 386 12.93 -1.31 19.50
C GLN A 386 14.19 -0.70 20.15
N ILE A 387 14.92 -1.47 20.98
CA ILE A 387 16.22 -1.03 21.50
C ILE A 387 17.18 -0.74 20.35
N PHE A 388 17.31 -1.66 19.39
CA PHE A 388 18.11 -1.48 18.18
C PHE A 388 17.73 -0.18 17.44
N VAL A 389 16.42 0.02 17.15
CA VAL A 389 15.93 1.20 16.42
C VAL A 389 16.30 2.49 17.14
N TYR A 390 16.10 2.59 18.45
CA TYR A 390 16.38 3.83 19.18
C TYR A 390 17.87 4.07 19.39
N ALA A 391 18.68 3.03 19.60
CA ALA A 391 20.12 3.15 19.66
C ALA A 391 20.70 3.63 18.31
N GLU A 392 20.27 3.06 17.20
CA GLU A 392 20.67 3.52 15.87
C GLU A 392 20.14 4.92 15.54
N ALA A 393 18.92 5.25 15.96
CA ALA A 393 18.39 6.60 15.80
C ALA A 393 19.29 7.65 16.49
N GLY A 394 19.78 7.34 17.69
CA GLY A 394 20.74 8.16 18.41
C GLY A 394 22.05 8.32 17.65
N ARG A 395 22.62 7.25 17.13
CA ARG A 395 23.84 7.26 16.28
C ARG A 395 23.65 8.10 15.01
N LEU A 396 22.45 8.07 14.45
CA LEU A 396 22.06 8.87 13.26
C LEU A 396 21.66 10.32 13.61
N GLY A 397 21.84 10.76 14.87
CA GLY A 397 21.64 12.14 15.30
C GLY A 397 20.18 12.51 15.60
N TRP A 398 19.29 11.56 15.88
CA TRP A 398 17.97 11.89 16.39
C TRP A 398 18.08 12.49 17.80
N ILE A 399 17.49 13.69 17.98
CA ILE A 399 17.59 14.49 19.22
C ILE A 399 16.54 14.11 20.29
N GLY A 400 15.68 13.10 20.05
CA GLY A 400 14.73 12.60 21.04
C GLY A 400 15.44 11.88 22.20
N PRO A 401 14.70 11.46 23.26
CA PRO A 401 15.27 10.92 24.49
C PRO A 401 15.71 9.44 24.35
N TRP A 402 16.45 9.12 23.30
CA TRP A 402 16.82 7.76 22.95
C TRP A 402 17.63 7.04 24.03
N GLN A 403 18.56 7.74 24.75
CA GLN A 403 19.34 7.12 25.83
C GLN A 403 18.42 6.59 26.93
N ARG A 404 17.46 7.41 27.38
CA ARG A 404 16.48 7.00 28.39
C ARG A 404 15.62 5.84 27.92
N ILE A 405 15.16 5.88 26.66
CA ILE A 405 14.35 4.81 26.05
C ILE A 405 15.12 3.50 26.04
N VAL A 406 16.36 3.52 25.54
CA VAL A 406 17.24 2.35 25.47
C VAL A 406 17.55 1.82 26.88
N SER A 407 17.95 2.69 27.82
CA SER A 407 18.28 2.27 29.19
C SER A 407 17.10 1.59 29.89
N THR A 408 15.89 2.18 29.75
CA THR A 408 14.71 1.62 30.42
C THR A 408 14.31 0.26 29.80
N ALA A 409 14.37 0.14 28.47
CA ALA A 409 14.05 -1.11 27.79
C ALA A 409 15.10 -2.21 28.04
N LEU A 410 16.39 -1.86 28.10
CA LEU A 410 17.47 -2.79 28.49
C LEU A 410 17.28 -3.33 29.91
N ALA A 411 16.93 -2.46 30.88
CA ALA A 411 16.62 -2.91 32.23
C ALA A 411 15.46 -3.93 32.22
N ARG A 412 14.45 -3.75 31.38
CA ARG A 412 13.35 -4.72 31.22
C ARG A 412 13.81 -6.03 30.57
N ILE A 413 14.71 -5.98 29.58
CA ILE A 413 15.31 -7.22 29.03
C ILE A 413 16.02 -7.99 30.16
N GLN A 414 16.84 -7.30 30.93
CA GLN A 414 17.66 -7.95 32.00
C GLN A 414 16.78 -8.52 33.13
N THR A 415 15.74 -7.83 33.54
CA THR A 415 14.92 -8.26 34.69
C THR A 415 13.79 -9.22 34.33
N ASP A 416 13.15 -9.05 33.16
CA ASP A 416 11.94 -9.77 32.84
C ASP A 416 12.12 -10.90 31.83
N TYR A 417 13.09 -10.78 30.93
CA TYR A 417 13.28 -11.74 29.85
C TYR A 417 14.46 -12.70 30.08
N LEU A 418 15.57 -12.24 30.70
CA LEU A 418 16.68 -13.14 30.96
C LEU A 418 16.32 -14.13 32.09
N ARG A 419 16.62 -15.41 31.84
CA ARG A 419 16.38 -16.53 32.76
C ARG A 419 17.68 -16.87 33.52
N ASP A 420 17.55 -17.67 34.57
CA ASP A 420 18.70 -18.12 35.39
C ASP A 420 19.71 -18.97 34.59
N ASP A 421 19.25 -19.65 33.50
CA ASP A 421 20.12 -20.43 32.63
C ASP A 421 20.90 -19.59 31.61
N GLY A 422 20.69 -18.27 31.60
CA GLY A 422 21.36 -17.30 30.73
C GLY A 422 20.66 -17.06 29.39
N LEU A 423 19.54 -17.73 29.08
CA LEU A 423 18.76 -17.54 27.86
C LEU A 423 17.61 -16.55 28.09
N SER A 424 17.08 -16.00 27.02
CA SER A 424 15.90 -15.14 27.05
C SER A 424 14.63 -15.95 26.82
N ARG A 425 13.58 -15.68 27.61
CA ARG A 425 12.22 -16.17 27.33
C ARG A 425 11.57 -15.41 26.16
N THR A 426 10.53 -16.00 25.57
CA THR A 426 9.85 -15.44 24.40
C THR A 426 8.80 -14.38 24.75
N LEU A 427 8.01 -14.58 25.84
CA LEU A 427 6.78 -13.79 26.05
C LEU A 427 6.53 -13.49 27.52
N ILE A 428 6.15 -12.24 27.80
CA ILE A 428 5.70 -11.79 29.13
C ILE A 428 4.35 -11.06 29.03
N SER A 429 3.65 -10.97 30.16
CA SER A 429 2.47 -10.12 30.30
C SER A 429 2.86 -8.64 30.48
N ALA A 430 1.86 -7.75 30.43
CA ALA A 430 2.06 -6.32 30.71
C ALA A 430 2.62 -6.05 32.14
N SER A 431 2.42 -6.96 33.09
CA SER A 431 2.96 -6.88 34.46
C SER A 431 4.39 -7.43 34.58
N GLY A 432 4.96 -8.01 33.51
CA GLY A 432 6.27 -8.66 33.53
C GLY A 432 6.27 -10.15 33.91
N ALA A 433 5.08 -10.74 34.15
CA ALA A 433 5.00 -12.18 34.43
C ALA A 433 5.26 -13.02 33.17
N ALA A 434 6.06 -14.08 33.30
CA ALA A 434 6.36 -15.01 32.21
C ALA A 434 5.08 -15.69 31.71
N LEU A 435 4.87 -15.71 30.39
CA LEU A 435 3.78 -16.40 29.70
C LEU A 435 4.27 -17.53 28.80
N ASP A 436 5.45 -17.35 28.18
CA ASP A 436 6.13 -18.40 27.41
C ASP A 436 7.63 -18.32 27.68
N ASP A 437 8.13 -19.32 28.39
CA ASP A 437 9.56 -19.47 28.77
C ASP A 437 10.41 -20.13 27.67
N THR A 438 9.84 -20.49 26.53
CA THR A 438 10.58 -21.12 25.42
C THR A 438 11.71 -20.23 24.94
N PRO A 439 12.98 -20.70 24.95
CA PRO A 439 14.11 -19.90 24.48
C PRO A 439 14.27 -20.04 22.96
N ARG A 440 13.48 -19.29 22.19
CA ARG A 440 13.56 -19.31 20.73
C ARG A 440 14.89 -18.73 20.26
N LEU A 441 15.57 -19.41 19.35
CA LEU A 441 16.85 -18.96 18.79
C LEU A 441 16.73 -17.55 18.18
N TYR A 442 15.63 -17.31 17.47
CA TYR A 442 15.32 -16.01 16.88
C TYR A 442 15.25 -14.87 17.91
N ASP A 443 14.64 -15.11 19.08
CA ASP A 443 14.59 -14.12 20.16
C ASP A 443 15.97 -13.87 20.77
N GLN A 444 16.79 -14.93 20.93
CA GLN A 444 18.16 -14.80 21.44
C GLN A 444 19.02 -13.92 20.51
N ALA A 445 18.92 -14.14 19.20
CA ALA A 445 19.66 -13.37 18.21
C ALA A 445 19.34 -11.87 18.30
N PHE A 446 18.06 -11.51 18.40
CA PHE A 446 17.68 -10.09 18.54
C PHE A 446 18.06 -9.49 19.88
N VAL A 447 18.02 -10.25 20.98
CA VAL A 447 18.52 -9.76 22.28
C VAL A 447 20.02 -9.47 22.20
N LEU A 448 20.81 -10.37 21.61
CA LEU A 448 22.23 -10.15 21.37
C LEU A 448 22.51 -8.91 20.51
N LEU A 449 21.75 -8.74 19.42
CA LEU A 449 21.87 -7.58 18.54
C LEU A 449 21.54 -6.26 19.26
N ALA A 450 20.49 -6.26 20.07
CA ALA A 450 20.09 -5.09 20.86
C ALA A 450 21.18 -4.65 21.84
N LEU A 451 21.78 -5.61 22.55
CA LEU A 451 22.89 -5.36 23.50
C LEU A 451 24.11 -4.78 22.76
N ALA A 452 24.49 -5.37 21.60
CA ALA A 452 25.60 -4.89 20.78
C ALA A 452 25.38 -3.46 20.28
N THR A 453 24.17 -3.18 19.81
CA THR A 453 23.84 -1.86 19.25
C THR A 453 23.80 -0.78 20.34
N ALA A 454 23.27 -1.12 21.52
CA ALA A 454 23.29 -0.21 22.67
C ALA A 454 24.74 0.12 23.10
N GLN A 455 25.62 -0.88 23.16
CA GLN A 455 27.03 -0.66 23.45
C GLN A 455 27.72 0.22 22.39
N ALA A 456 27.49 -0.07 21.12
CA ALA A 456 28.02 0.73 20.00
C ALA A 456 27.50 2.17 19.99
N ALA A 457 26.30 2.42 20.53
CA ALA A 457 25.73 3.75 20.70
C ALA A 457 26.28 4.50 21.94
N GLY A 458 27.19 3.89 22.71
CA GLY A 458 27.81 4.51 23.89
C GLY A 458 26.95 4.43 25.15
N HIS A 459 26.12 3.40 25.28
CA HIS A 459 25.39 3.16 26.53
C HIS A 459 26.39 2.78 27.64
N GLU A 460 26.30 3.45 28.79
CA GLU A 460 27.31 3.38 29.88
C GLU A 460 27.25 2.13 30.75
N ASP A 461 26.49 1.10 30.40
CA ASP A 461 26.46 -0.15 31.16
C ASP A 461 27.64 -1.06 30.78
N ALA A 462 28.65 -1.10 31.62
CA ALA A 462 29.85 -1.94 31.44
C ALA A 462 29.56 -3.44 31.42
N ALA A 463 28.36 -3.90 31.81
CA ALA A 463 27.99 -5.30 31.89
C ALA A 463 27.28 -5.84 30.65
N LEU A 464 27.09 -5.01 29.60
CA LEU A 464 26.35 -5.43 28.37
C LEU A 464 27.05 -6.60 27.67
N GLU A 465 28.36 -6.50 27.45
CA GLU A 465 29.13 -7.57 26.83
C GLU A 465 29.18 -8.84 27.70
N ASP A 466 29.38 -8.72 29.01
CA ASP A 466 29.34 -9.87 29.92
C ASP A 466 27.97 -10.58 29.85
N THR A 467 26.88 -9.83 29.75
CA THR A 467 25.53 -10.38 29.62
C THR A 467 25.36 -11.11 28.27
N ALA A 468 25.85 -10.52 27.20
CA ALA A 468 25.80 -11.12 25.86
C ALA A 468 26.69 -12.38 25.78
N VAL A 469 27.88 -12.36 26.37
CA VAL A 469 28.76 -13.53 26.45
C VAL A 469 28.08 -14.69 27.21
N ARG A 470 27.46 -14.42 28.37
CA ARG A 470 26.71 -15.45 29.12
C ARG A 470 25.58 -16.06 28.27
N LEU A 471 24.84 -15.21 27.52
CA LEU A 471 23.76 -15.68 26.62
C LEU A 471 24.34 -16.51 25.47
N ARG A 472 25.41 -16.07 24.82
CA ARG A 472 26.11 -16.84 23.78
C ARG A 472 26.59 -18.20 24.31
N GLU A 473 27.21 -18.24 25.46
CA GLU A 473 27.67 -19.49 26.08
C GLU A 473 26.49 -20.42 26.42
N ALA A 474 25.35 -19.86 26.83
CA ALA A 474 24.13 -20.63 27.05
C ALA A 474 23.58 -21.23 25.75
N LEU A 475 23.64 -20.50 24.65
CA LEU A 475 23.29 -21.00 23.30
C LEU A 475 24.28 -22.11 22.87
N LEU A 476 25.58 -21.90 23.01
CA LEU A 476 26.59 -22.87 22.58
C LEU A 476 26.42 -24.23 23.29
N ARG A 477 25.88 -24.26 24.52
CA ARG A 477 25.51 -25.52 25.20
C ARG A 477 24.35 -26.27 24.50
N GLN A 478 23.61 -25.62 23.63
CA GLN A 478 22.51 -26.20 22.84
C GLN A 478 22.88 -26.43 21.37
N ALA A 479 24.13 -26.18 21.00
CA ALA A 479 24.60 -26.41 19.64
C ALA A 479 24.41 -27.87 19.20
N LEU A 480 24.01 -28.05 17.96
CA LEU A 480 23.78 -29.35 17.34
C LEU A 480 25.13 -30.03 17.02
N PRO A 481 25.22 -31.38 17.07
CA PRO A 481 26.47 -32.10 16.79
C PRO A 481 27.04 -31.86 15.39
N ASN A 482 26.17 -31.51 14.44
CA ASN A 482 26.50 -31.20 13.04
C ASN A 482 26.54 -29.68 12.75
N GLY A 483 26.70 -28.87 13.78
CA GLY A 483 26.74 -27.41 13.69
C GLY A 483 25.38 -26.75 13.73
N GLY A 484 25.37 -25.45 14.05
CA GLY A 484 24.15 -24.65 14.16
C GLY A 484 23.29 -25.00 15.38
N PHE A 485 22.03 -24.55 15.34
CA PHE A 485 21.10 -24.62 16.47
C PHE A 485 19.69 -24.99 15.99
N ALA A 486 18.90 -25.60 16.89
CA ALA A 486 17.49 -25.83 16.62
C ALA A 486 16.64 -24.63 17.07
N GLU A 487 15.70 -24.20 16.21
CA GLU A 487 14.65 -23.25 16.59
C GLU A 487 13.47 -24.00 17.22
N ALA A 488 12.78 -23.36 18.15
CA ALA A 488 11.58 -23.91 18.73
C ALA A 488 10.35 -23.69 17.80
N GLY A 489 9.62 -24.75 17.48
CA GLY A 489 8.42 -24.69 16.66
C GLY A 489 8.31 -25.77 15.60
N ALA A 490 7.49 -25.53 14.58
CA ALA A 490 7.20 -26.52 13.53
C ALA A 490 8.40 -26.81 12.62
N HIS A 491 9.27 -25.82 12.42
CA HIS A 491 10.47 -25.92 11.57
C HIS A 491 11.73 -25.68 12.40
N PRO A 492 12.24 -26.70 13.09
CA PRO A 492 13.38 -26.53 14.00
C PRO A 492 14.71 -26.27 13.28
N TYR A 493 14.82 -26.63 12.01
CA TYR A 493 16.04 -26.48 11.22
C TYR A 493 15.79 -25.48 10.11
N GLN A 494 16.21 -24.23 10.33
CA GLN A 494 15.89 -23.11 9.43
C GLN A 494 17.05 -22.10 9.32
N ALA A 495 17.17 -21.44 8.17
CA ALA A 495 18.20 -20.45 7.91
C ALA A 495 17.95 -19.11 8.63
N ASN A 496 16.69 -18.70 8.78
CA ASN A 496 16.30 -17.37 9.24
C ASN A 496 16.87 -17.01 10.63
N ALA A 497 16.71 -17.85 11.63
CA ALA A 497 17.22 -17.57 12.97
C ALA A 497 18.77 -17.51 13.01
N HIS A 498 19.47 -18.31 12.18
CA HIS A 498 20.93 -18.27 12.04
C HIS A 498 21.40 -16.99 11.36
N MET A 499 20.63 -16.44 10.43
CA MET A 499 20.88 -15.15 9.79
C MET A 499 21.00 -14.02 10.83
N HIS A 500 20.02 -13.88 11.69
CA HIS A 500 20.01 -12.85 12.72
C HIS A 500 21.06 -13.11 13.82
N LEU A 501 21.40 -14.39 14.07
CA LEU A 501 22.50 -14.69 14.97
C LEU A 501 23.85 -14.27 14.39
N LEU A 502 24.09 -14.49 13.08
CA LEU A 502 25.25 -13.96 12.38
C LEU A 502 25.29 -12.43 12.43
N GLU A 503 24.16 -11.77 12.20
CA GLU A 503 24.04 -10.31 12.29
C GLU A 503 24.49 -9.81 13.67
N ALA A 504 24.01 -10.45 14.75
CA ALA A 504 24.40 -10.12 16.11
C ALA A 504 25.90 -10.36 16.37
N CYS A 505 26.47 -11.46 15.87
CA CYS A 505 27.91 -11.73 15.99
C CYS A 505 28.75 -10.65 15.32
N LEU A 506 28.42 -10.26 14.08
CA LEU A 506 29.11 -9.19 13.34
C LEU A 506 28.94 -7.80 14.00
N ALA A 507 27.82 -7.57 14.69
CA ALA A 507 27.63 -6.36 15.49
C ALA A 507 28.56 -6.36 16.71
N TRP A 508 28.68 -7.49 17.41
CA TRP A 508 29.57 -7.64 18.56
C TRP A 508 31.06 -7.60 18.20
N GLU A 509 31.47 -8.11 17.04
CA GLU A 509 32.84 -7.94 16.53
C GLU A 509 33.25 -6.47 16.43
N SER A 510 32.27 -5.59 16.15
CA SER A 510 32.52 -4.16 16.03
C SER A 510 32.38 -3.40 17.35
N ALA A 511 31.61 -3.91 18.31
CA ALA A 511 31.23 -3.22 19.54
C ALA A 511 31.87 -3.80 20.79
N GLY A 512 32.29 -5.06 20.77
CA GLY A 512 32.86 -5.82 21.89
C GLY A 512 34.33 -6.20 21.71
N GLY A 513 34.87 -6.91 22.65
CA GLY A 513 36.26 -7.39 22.65
C GLY A 513 36.43 -8.93 22.75
N ASP A 514 35.34 -9.66 22.97
CA ASP A 514 35.42 -11.13 23.16
C ASP A 514 35.61 -11.84 21.80
N PRO A 515 36.68 -12.67 21.65
CA PRO A 515 36.97 -13.36 20.38
C PRO A 515 35.96 -14.44 20.00
N GLY A 516 35.12 -14.89 20.91
CA GLY A 516 34.09 -15.90 20.66
C GLY A 516 33.03 -15.45 19.70
N TRP A 517 32.86 -14.15 19.48
CA TRP A 517 31.95 -13.61 18.45
C TRP A 517 32.42 -13.94 17.04
N SER A 518 33.73 -13.78 16.78
CA SER A 518 34.33 -14.14 15.50
C SER A 518 34.28 -15.65 15.25
N THR A 519 34.53 -16.46 16.26
CA THR A 519 34.43 -17.94 16.14
C THR A 519 33.02 -18.37 15.77
N LEU A 520 32.00 -17.84 16.46
CA LEU A 520 30.61 -18.18 16.16
C LEU A 520 30.19 -17.65 14.78
N ALA A 521 30.63 -16.46 14.38
CA ALA A 521 30.37 -15.93 13.02
C ALA A 521 30.97 -16.83 11.92
N ASP A 522 32.21 -17.30 12.11
CA ASP A 522 32.89 -18.21 11.20
C ASP A 522 32.14 -19.56 11.07
N ASP A 523 31.67 -20.13 12.19
CA ASP A 523 30.87 -21.36 12.20
C ASP A 523 29.52 -21.19 11.47
N LEU A 524 28.82 -20.05 11.69
CA LEU A 524 27.55 -19.76 11.04
C LEU A 524 27.70 -19.54 9.53
N VAL A 525 28.76 -18.85 9.12
CA VAL A 525 29.05 -18.65 7.70
C VAL A 525 29.42 -19.96 7.02
N ALA A 526 30.23 -20.79 7.67
CA ALA A 526 30.58 -22.14 7.16
C ALA A 526 29.29 -22.98 6.97
N LEU A 527 28.40 -23.01 7.94
CA LEU A 527 27.13 -23.71 7.85
C LEU A 527 26.26 -23.17 6.68
N ALA A 528 26.17 -21.84 6.53
CA ALA A 528 25.39 -21.24 5.46
C ALA A 528 25.95 -21.59 4.07
N LEU A 529 27.26 -21.51 3.90
CA LEU A 529 27.93 -21.81 2.64
C LEU A 529 27.92 -23.30 2.27
N ASP A 530 27.92 -24.19 3.28
CA ASP A 530 28.01 -25.63 3.05
C ASP A 530 26.63 -26.31 2.99
N ALA A 531 25.59 -25.72 3.62
CA ALA A 531 24.31 -26.38 3.76
C ALA A 531 23.09 -25.53 3.33
N PHE A 532 23.07 -24.21 3.61
CA PHE A 532 21.87 -23.40 3.35
C PHE A 532 21.79 -22.95 1.89
N ILE A 533 22.94 -22.67 1.28
CA ILE A 533 23.02 -22.17 -0.09
C ILE A 533 23.11 -23.34 -1.06
N ASP A 534 22.14 -23.41 -1.98
CA ASP A 534 22.12 -24.40 -3.06
C ASP A 534 23.35 -24.19 -3.98
N PRO A 535 24.23 -25.20 -4.13
CA PRO A 535 25.46 -25.03 -4.89
C PRO A 535 25.26 -24.83 -6.38
N ASP A 536 24.15 -25.35 -6.95
CA ASP A 536 23.87 -25.26 -8.38
C ASP A 536 23.02 -24.02 -8.72
N GLY A 537 22.06 -23.69 -7.84
CA GLY A 537 21.12 -22.56 -8.05
C GLY A 537 21.61 -21.23 -7.51
N GLY A 538 22.57 -21.22 -6.59
CA GLY A 538 23.11 -20.00 -5.96
C GLY A 538 22.09 -19.22 -5.12
N PHE A 539 21.04 -19.88 -4.62
CA PHE A 539 20.02 -19.34 -3.73
C PHE A 539 20.04 -20.04 -2.38
N LEU A 540 19.51 -19.40 -1.35
CA LEU A 540 19.40 -19.95 0.00
C LEU A 540 18.00 -20.50 0.21
N ARG A 541 17.92 -21.71 0.82
CA ARG A 541 16.68 -22.35 1.23
C ARG A 541 16.31 -21.99 2.67
N GLU A 542 15.01 -22.06 2.97
CA GLU A 542 14.52 -21.65 4.30
C GLU A 542 14.54 -22.80 5.32
N PHE A 543 14.13 -24.01 4.92
CA PHE A 543 13.88 -25.11 5.85
C PHE A 543 14.67 -26.38 5.49
N PHE A 544 15.10 -27.08 6.54
CA PHE A 544 16.01 -28.22 6.45
C PHE A 544 15.54 -29.37 7.36
N ARG A 545 16.18 -30.51 7.18
CA ARG A 545 16.14 -31.65 8.08
C ARG A 545 17.24 -31.54 9.14
N ALA A 546 17.25 -32.48 10.10
CA ALA A 546 18.22 -32.52 11.19
C ALA A 546 19.70 -32.67 10.74
N ASP A 547 19.93 -33.13 9.53
CA ASP A 547 21.24 -33.26 8.90
C ASP A 547 21.61 -32.09 7.97
N TRP A 548 20.82 -31.02 8.00
CA TRP A 548 20.92 -29.84 7.14
C TRP A 548 20.70 -30.11 5.64
N THR A 549 20.15 -31.26 5.26
CA THR A 549 19.63 -31.45 3.90
C THR A 549 18.29 -30.70 3.76
N PRO A 550 17.90 -30.25 2.54
CA PRO A 550 16.63 -29.56 2.33
C PRO A 550 15.43 -30.34 2.89
N ALA A 551 14.45 -29.64 3.44
CA ALA A 551 13.19 -30.23 3.90
C ALA A 551 12.43 -30.95 2.78
N GLU A 552 11.43 -31.77 3.12
CA GLU A 552 10.59 -32.44 2.12
C GLU A 552 9.46 -31.53 1.64
N GLY A 553 9.01 -31.79 0.39
CA GLY A 553 7.86 -31.09 -0.19
C GLY A 553 8.10 -29.59 -0.41
N ASP A 554 7.03 -28.80 -0.30
CA ASP A 554 7.04 -27.36 -0.58
C ASP A 554 8.00 -26.59 0.34
N ASP A 555 8.16 -27.02 1.60
CA ASP A 555 9.08 -26.39 2.56
C ASP A 555 10.54 -26.45 2.07
N GLY A 556 10.94 -27.53 1.41
CA GLY A 556 12.30 -27.68 0.87
C GLY A 556 12.57 -26.89 -0.40
N THR A 557 11.52 -26.36 -1.03
CA THR A 557 11.63 -25.54 -2.26
C THR A 557 11.38 -24.05 -1.99
N LEU A 558 11.02 -23.67 -0.77
CA LEU A 558 10.73 -22.31 -0.41
C LEU A 558 11.99 -21.44 -0.43
N VAL A 559 11.91 -20.30 -1.12
CA VAL A 559 12.97 -19.28 -1.22
C VAL A 559 12.33 -17.91 -0.97
N GLU A 560 12.75 -17.23 0.09
CA GLU A 560 12.27 -15.88 0.40
C GLU A 560 13.24 -14.83 -0.17
N PRO A 561 12.82 -14.00 -1.13
CA PRO A 561 13.68 -13.00 -1.75
C PRO A 561 14.27 -12.00 -0.75
N GLY A 562 13.53 -11.62 0.29
CA GLY A 562 14.01 -10.76 1.37
C GLY A 562 15.22 -11.37 2.07
N HIS A 563 15.16 -12.63 2.47
CA HIS A 563 16.26 -13.34 3.13
C HIS A 563 17.48 -13.51 2.23
N GLN A 564 17.28 -13.62 0.89
CA GLN A 564 18.41 -13.62 -0.05
C GLN A 564 19.21 -12.32 0.04
N PHE A 565 18.53 -11.16 0.11
CA PHE A 565 19.19 -9.86 0.23
C PHE A 565 19.86 -9.66 1.59
N GLU A 566 19.22 -10.10 2.68
CA GLU A 566 19.78 -9.98 4.02
C GLU A 566 21.04 -10.85 4.16
N TRP A 567 21.01 -12.12 3.73
CA TRP A 567 22.19 -12.97 3.69
C TRP A 567 23.28 -12.45 2.77
N ALA A 568 22.92 -11.90 1.58
CA ALA A 568 23.88 -11.29 0.68
C ALA A 568 24.62 -10.10 1.34
N TRP A 569 23.90 -9.29 2.11
CA TRP A 569 24.48 -8.19 2.86
C TRP A 569 25.41 -8.68 3.98
N LEU A 570 24.98 -9.66 4.76
CA LEU A 570 25.78 -10.23 5.87
C LEU A 570 27.06 -10.91 5.35
N LEU A 571 26.94 -11.74 4.31
CA LEU A 571 28.10 -12.40 3.70
C LEU A 571 29.05 -11.40 3.02
N THR A 572 28.55 -10.29 2.50
CA THR A 572 29.40 -9.21 1.98
C THR A 572 30.20 -8.56 3.12
N ARG A 573 29.58 -8.22 4.24
CA ARG A 573 30.25 -7.67 5.43
C ARG A 573 31.31 -8.63 5.97
N TYR A 574 30.94 -9.89 6.16
CA TYR A 574 31.84 -10.93 6.62
C TYR A 574 33.02 -11.13 5.67
N GLY A 575 32.73 -11.32 4.36
CA GLY A 575 33.73 -11.59 3.35
C GLY A 575 34.71 -10.43 3.16
N GLN A 576 34.25 -9.19 3.26
CA GLN A 576 35.13 -8.00 3.23
C GLN A 576 36.03 -7.94 4.48
N GLY A 577 35.47 -8.20 5.66
CA GLY A 577 36.23 -8.19 6.91
C GLY A 577 37.27 -9.30 7.02
N ARG A 578 37.00 -10.49 6.45
CA ARG A 578 37.87 -11.68 6.47
C ARG A 578 38.77 -11.84 5.23
N GLY A 579 38.50 -11.13 4.13
CA GLY A 579 39.09 -11.40 2.81
C GLY A 579 38.59 -12.72 2.21
N ASP A 580 37.39 -13.17 2.56
CA ASP A 580 36.83 -14.46 2.13
C ASP A 580 36.14 -14.34 0.77
N ALA A 581 36.83 -14.83 -0.27
CA ALA A 581 36.33 -14.79 -1.65
C ALA A 581 35.12 -15.72 -1.86
N ARG A 582 34.96 -16.81 -1.10
CA ARG A 582 33.83 -17.74 -1.18
C ARG A 582 32.56 -17.06 -0.66
N ALA A 583 32.65 -16.39 0.49
CA ALA A 583 31.54 -15.63 1.03
C ALA A 583 31.10 -14.47 0.10
N LEU A 584 32.04 -13.75 -0.51
CA LEU A 584 31.76 -12.68 -1.47
C LEU A 584 31.10 -13.21 -2.76
N ALA A 585 31.53 -14.35 -3.26
CA ALA A 585 30.90 -14.99 -4.42
C ALA A 585 29.47 -15.45 -4.11
N ALA A 586 29.26 -16.08 -2.95
CA ALA A 586 27.94 -16.48 -2.47
C ALA A 586 26.99 -15.27 -2.30
N ALA A 587 27.48 -14.18 -1.71
CA ALA A 587 26.72 -12.93 -1.58
C ALA A 587 26.22 -12.41 -2.94
N SER A 588 27.08 -12.45 -3.97
CA SER A 588 26.70 -12.05 -5.33
C SER A 588 25.63 -12.97 -5.94
N GLY A 589 25.71 -14.28 -5.70
CA GLY A 589 24.71 -15.26 -6.12
C GLY A 589 23.35 -15.02 -5.45
N LEU A 590 23.36 -14.85 -4.13
CA LEU A 590 22.14 -14.56 -3.36
C LEU A 590 21.48 -13.25 -3.78
N TYR A 591 22.26 -12.20 -4.04
CA TYR A 591 21.70 -10.95 -4.56
C TYR A 591 21.01 -11.17 -5.92
N ALA A 592 21.62 -11.93 -6.81
CA ALA A 592 21.02 -12.28 -8.11
C ALA A 592 19.76 -13.14 -7.92
N ALA A 593 19.75 -14.07 -6.96
CA ALA A 593 18.58 -14.87 -6.61
C ALA A 593 17.43 -14.02 -6.06
N GLY A 594 17.72 -13.12 -5.10
CA GLY A 594 16.73 -12.20 -4.53
C GLY A 594 16.08 -11.31 -5.58
N ARG A 595 16.85 -10.85 -6.58
CA ARG A 595 16.33 -10.06 -7.70
C ARG A 595 15.28 -10.79 -8.55
N ARG A 596 15.24 -12.12 -8.55
CA ARG A 596 14.17 -12.88 -9.24
C ARG A 596 12.80 -12.66 -8.59
N GLY A 597 12.77 -12.33 -7.30
CA GLY A 597 11.54 -11.96 -6.57
C GLY A 597 11.13 -10.51 -6.75
N VAL A 598 11.95 -9.69 -7.39
CA VAL A 598 11.59 -8.32 -7.76
C VAL A 598 10.97 -8.39 -9.14
N ALA A 599 9.65 -8.21 -9.24
CA ALA A 599 8.95 -8.16 -10.51
C ALA A 599 9.53 -7.06 -11.42
N ASP A 600 9.13 -7.01 -12.71
CA ASP A 600 9.50 -5.96 -13.65
C ASP A 600 9.21 -4.53 -13.14
N ARG A 601 8.48 -4.44 -12.03
CA ARG A 601 8.25 -3.22 -11.25
C ARG A 601 9.08 -3.28 -9.96
N PRO A 602 10.12 -2.43 -9.82
CA PRO A 602 11.06 -2.47 -8.70
C PRO A 602 10.42 -2.17 -7.32
N GLU A 603 9.20 -1.62 -7.31
CA GLU A 603 8.41 -1.36 -6.10
C GLU A 603 7.69 -2.59 -5.53
N ILE A 604 7.73 -3.73 -6.22
CA ILE A 604 7.06 -4.95 -5.79
C ILE A 604 8.10 -6.06 -5.58
N VAL A 605 8.13 -6.60 -4.38
CA VAL A 605 8.89 -7.81 -4.05
C VAL A 605 7.89 -8.93 -3.75
N ILE A 606 8.08 -10.08 -4.38
CA ILE A 606 7.29 -11.28 -4.11
C ILE A 606 7.76 -11.87 -2.78
N ASP A 607 6.84 -12.25 -1.88
CA ASP A 607 7.21 -12.75 -0.55
C ASP A 607 7.96 -14.09 -0.63
N ALA A 608 7.55 -14.98 -1.55
CA ALA A 608 8.18 -16.29 -1.68
C ALA A 608 8.21 -16.78 -3.13
N LEU A 609 9.23 -17.52 -3.47
CA LEU A 609 9.43 -18.22 -4.75
C LEU A 609 9.61 -19.72 -4.49
N ASN A 610 9.34 -20.53 -5.49
CA ASN A 610 9.78 -21.92 -5.52
C ASN A 610 11.18 -22.01 -6.16
N ALA A 611 12.04 -22.85 -5.57
CA ALA A 611 13.41 -23.13 -6.01
C ALA A 611 13.49 -23.79 -7.39
#